data_0e790a28d4345a80bbc63d937e0ecfb9
#
_entry.id   0e790a28d4345a80bbc63d937e0ecfb9
#
_cell.length_a   1.000
_cell.length_b   1.000
_cell.length_c   1.000
_cell.angle_alpha   90.00
_cell.angle_beta   90.00
_cell.angle_gamma   90.00
#
_symmetry.space_group_name_H-M   'P 1'
#
loop_
_entity.id
_entity.type
_entity.pdbx_description
1 polymer ?
#
loop_
_entity_poly.entity_id
_entity_poly.type
_entity_poly.pdbx_seq_one_letter_code
_entity_poly.pdbx_strand_id
1 'polypeptide(L)'
;LHVSKSTIYDLIRKGEIHSYKIGRKVRFTQEDVDAYIARSRHEHSTAPVQRIDTHSTLLTPAEKKAPEMIISGQDVVLDILANYLHQEDINAGRTYLSSFEGLLALYQGKVDAAACHLYDGKEWNASFVRSLMPGVSAVLVNLSYRTQGFYVRKSNPKHITGWEDLRRADISILNRRVGSSSRILLDTQLKKLEIPSGQLKGYDKIMSSHLTMASAIAAGDADLAIGTERITHQLEGLDFIPLLEERFDLVLQKESLENPAVVKMLAILSSPVFRREVTHFSGNDYRDLGKIIMEV
;
A
#
# COMPACT_ATOMS: atom_id res chain seq x y z
N LEU A 1 35.27 2.04 20.32
CA LEU A 1 34.31 2.37 21.38
C LEU A 1 34.85 3.57 22.19
N HIS A 2 34.21 4.73 22.13
CA HIS A 2 34.53 5.89 22.94
C HIS A 2 33.84 5.80 24.34
N VAL A 3 34.24 4.82 25.14
CA VAL A 3 33.68 4.56 26.48
C VAL A 3 34.79 4.53 27.54
N SER A 4 34.42 4.74 28.80
CA SER A 4 35.40 4.76 29.92
C SER A 4 36.02 3.37 30.17
N LYS A 5 37.21 3.33 30.80
CA LYS A 5 37.85 2.06 31.19
C LYS A 5 36.96 1.21 32.11
N SER A 6 36.24 1.84 33.04
CA SER A 6 35.32 1.15 33.94
C SER A 6 34.21 0.47 33.19
N THR A 7 33.60 1.15 32.21
CA THR A 7 32.55 0.59 31.35
C THR A 7 33.05 -0.65 30.59
N ILE A 8 34.27 -0.61 30.04
CA ILE A 8 34.86 -1.75 29.34
C ILE A 8 35.00 -2.97 30.24
N TYR A 9 35.49 -2.77 31.49
CA TYR A 9 35.62 -3.88 32.44
C TYR A 9 34.27 -4.44 32.89
N ASP A 10 33.23 -3.61 32.97
CA ASP A 10 31.88 -4.08 33.27
C ASP A 10 31.29 -4.92 32.08
N LEU A 11 31.52 -4.51 30.84
CA LEU A 11 31.12 -5.29 29.67
C LEU A 11 31.82 -6.65 29.58
N ILE A 12 33.12 -6.70 29.93
CA ILE A 12 33.87 -7.97 30.03
C ILE A 12 33.30 -8.85 31.14
N ARG A 13 33.02 -8.30 32.30
CA ARG A 13 32.49 -9.03 33.47
C ARG A 13 31.10 -9.61 33.20
N LYS A 14 30.28 -8.90 32.43
CA LYS A 14 28.95 -9.35 31.99
C LYS A 14 29.00 -10.31 30.81
N GLY A 15 30.17 -10.53 30.21
CA GLY A 15 30.32 -11.40 29.00
C GLY A 15 29.77 -10.77 27.72
N GLU A 16 29.51 -9.46 27.74
CA GLU A 16 28.94 -8.74 26.60
C GLU A 16 29.96 -8.46 25.48
N ILE A 17 31.27 -8.43 25.81
CA ILE A 17 32.38 -8.30 24.88
C ILE A 17 33.47 -9.31 25.17
N HIS A 18 33.91 -10.03 24.12
CA HIS A 18 35.05 -10.95 24.26
C HIS A 18 36.35 -10.18 24.27
N SER A 19 37.28 -10.66 25.09
CA SER A 19 38.61 -10.06 25.21
C SER A 19 39.70 -11.10 25.51
N TYR A 20 40.93 -10.80 25.12
CA TYR A 20 42.09 -11.63 25.45
C TYR A 20 43.15 -10.81 26.18
N LYS A 21 44.06 -11.52 26.91
CA LYS A 21 45.13 -10.89 27.68
C LYS A 21 46.48 -11.11 27.01
N ILE A 22 47.25 -10.03 26.91
CA ILE A 22 48.68 -10.10 26.59
C ILE A 22 49.42 -9.54 27.81
N GLY A 23 50.04 -10.41 28.61
CA GLY A 23 50.62 -10.04 29.88
C GLY A 23 49.59 -9.48 30.87
N ARG A 24 49.79 -8.25 31.36
CA ARG A 24 48.84 -7.56 32.26
C ARG A 24 47.83 -6.68 31.52
N LYS A 25 47.84 -6.66 30.18
CA LYS A 25 46.95 -5.79 29.38
C LYS A 25 45.85 -6.58 28.73
N VAL A 26 44.60 -6.09 28.85
CA VAL A 26 43.43 -6.60 28.11
C VAL A 26 43.43 -6.02 26.70
N ARG A 27 43.12 -6.84 25.70
CA ARG A 27 43.05 -6.51 24.26
C ARG A 27 41.75 -7.05 23.66
N PHE A 28 41.37 -6.49 22.54
CA PHE A 28 40.22 -6.89 21.73
C PHE A 28 40.66 -7.01 20.29
N THR A 29 40.07 -7.93 19.52
CA THR A 29 40.16 -7.92 18.08
C THR A 29 39.13 -6.94 17.51
N GLN A 30 39.29 -6.56 16.26
CA GLN A 30 38.26 -5.76 15.57
C GLN A 30 36.93 -6.53 15.52
N GLU A 31 36.99 -7.84 15.31
CA GLU A 31 35.83 -8.73 15.27
C GLU A 31 35.04 -8.75 16.59
N ASP A 32 35.72 -8.74 17.76
CA ASP A 32 35.07 -8.67 19.08
C ASP A 32 34.28 -7.38 19.25
N VAL A 33 34.84 -6.27 18.78
CA VAL A 33 34.21 -4.95 18.83
C VAL A 33 33.01 -4.88 17.87
N ASP A 34 33.15 -5.38 16.66
CA ASP A 34 32.10 -5.37 15.65
C ASP A 34 30.93 -6.27 16.07
N ALA A 35 31.23 -7.45 16.64
CA ALA A 35 30.21 -8.35 17.18
C ALA A 35 29.44 -7.73 18.38
N TYR A 36 30.11 -6.97 19.24
CA TYR A 36 29.45 -6.24 20.32
C TYR A 36 28.54 -5.13 19.75
N ILE A 37 29.02 -4.34 18.79
CA ILE A 37 28.25 -3.28 18.15
C ILE A 37 27.00 -3.86 17.44
N ALA A 38 27.15 -4.98 16.76
CA ALA A 38 26.05 -5.64 16.06
C ALA A 38 24.96 -6.10 17.06
N ARG A 39 25.35 -6.70 18.18
CA ARG A 39 24.43 -7.13 19.24
C ARG A 39 23.74 -5.94 19.90
N SER A 40 24.45 -4.90 20.31
CA SER A 40 23.87 -3.73 20.95
C SER A 40 22.95 -2.91 20.04
N ARG A 41 23.11 -2.98 18.71
CA ARG A 41 22.14 -2.43 17.74
C ARG A 41 20.84 -3.21 17.71
N HIS A 42 20.85 -4.50 18.00
CA HIS A 42 19.64 -5.33 18.10
C HIS A 42 18.90 -5.15 19.42
N GLU A 43 19.61 -4.87 20.51
CA GLU A 43 19.01 -4.67 21.84
C GLU A 43 18.32 -3.31 22.02
N HIS A 44 18.68 -2.28 21.24
CA HIS A 44 18.00 -0.98 21.24
C HIS A 44 16.85 -0.85 20.24
N SER A 45 16.56 -1.92 19.49
CA SER A 45 15.35 -2.03 18.70
C SER A 45 14.24 -2.61 19.58
N THR A 46 13.45 -1.74 20.21
CA THR A 46 12.10 -1.99 20.78
C THR A 46 11.95 -3.32 21.52
N ALA A 47 11.33 -3.28 22.71
CA ALA A 47 10.84 -4.46 23.41
C ALA A 47 10.33 -5.49 22.39
N PRO A 48 10.62 -6.79 22.55
CA PRO A 48 10.09 -7.77 21.63
C PRO A 48 8.57 -7.61 21.67
N VAL A 49 8.02 -7.01 20.61
CA VAL A 49 6.71 -7.44 20.19
C VAL A 49 6.90 -8.96 20.11
N GLN A 50 6.36 -9.70 21.06
CA GLN A 50 6.17 -11.11 20.88
C GLN A 50 5.57 -11.21 19.49
N ARG A 51 6.40 -11.61 18.52
CA ARG A 51 5.86 -12.22 17.32
C ARG A 51 5.02 -13.32 17.92
N ILE A 52 3.73 -13.13 17.91
CA ILE A 52 2.82 -14.24 17.99
C ILE A 52 3.29 -15.06 16.80
N ASP A 53 4.07 -16.11 17.09
CA ASP A 53 4.33 -17.14 16.12
C ASP A 53 2.94 -17.70 15.79
N THR A 54 2.34 -17.12 14.76
CA THR A 54 1.17 -17.69 14.09
C THR A 54 1.57 -18.94 13.30
N HIS A 55 2.71 -19.53 13.66
CA HIS A 55 2.95 -20.92 13.40
C HIS A 55 2.08 -21.71 14.37
N SER A 56 0.80 -21.82 14.01
CA SER A 56 -0.01 -22.93 14.47
C SER A 56 0.89 -24.17 14.35
N THR A 57 1.19 -24.79 15.50
CA THR A 57 1.98 -26.00 15.64
C THR A 57 1.36 -27.21 14.91
N LEU A 58 0.35 -26.96 14.08
CA LEU A 58 -0.39 -27.95 13.31
C LEU A 58 -0.07 -27.92 11.79
N LEU A 59 0.71 -26.92 11.33
CA LEU A 59 1.18 -26.94 9.96
C LEU A 59 2.63 -27.43 9.96
N THR A 60 2.81 -28.71 9.64
CA THR A 60 4.10 -29.19 9.11
C THR A 60 4.60 -28.17 8.09
N PRO A 61 5.92 -27.88 8.02
CA PRO A 61 6.45 -27.06 6.95
C PRO A 61 6.21 -27.81 5.62
N ALA A 62 5.04 -27.62 5.03
CA ALA A 62 4.88 -27.92 3.63
C ALA A 62 5.97 -27.07 2.94
N GLU A 63 6.80 -27.71 2.14
CA GLU A 63 7.74 -27.02 1.26
C GLU A 63 6.99 -25.85 0.65
N LYS A 64 7.41 -24.61 0.96
CA LYS A 64 6.75 -23.41 0.45
C LYS A 64 6.99 -23.38 -1.05
N LYS A 65 6.12 -24.05 -1.79
CA LYS A 65 6.10 -24.02 -3.25
C LYS A 65 5.98 -22.54 -3.64
N ALA A 66 6.82 -22.08 -4.52
CA ALA A 66 6.73 -20.71 -5.04
C ALA A 66 5.29 -20.46 -5.55
N PRO A 67 4.72 -19.27 -5.36
CA PRO A 67 3.40 -18.98 -5.88
C PRO A 67 3.37 -19.16 -7.40
N GLU A 68 2.29 -19.76 -7.89
CA GLU A 68 2.04 -19.96 -9.33
C GLU A 68 1.61 -18.66 -10.00
N MET A 69 1.05 -17.73 -9.20
CA MET A 69 0.59 -16.41 -9.63
C MET A 69 0.77 -15.42 -8.49
N ILE A 70 1.19 -14.19 -8.80
CA ILE A 70 1.31 -13.09 -7.85
C ILE A 70 0.39 -11.95 -8.25
N ILE A 71 -0.53 -11.56 -7.37
CA ILE A 71 -1.48 -10.47 -7.57
C ILE A 71 -1.07 -9.27 -6.72
N SER A 72 -0.83 -8.13 -7.35
CA SER A 72 -0.45 -6.88 -6.70
C SER A 72 -1.62 -5.94 -6.48
N GLY A 73 -1.66 -5.24 -5.34
CA GLY A 73 -2.63 -4.18 -5.04
C GLY A 73 -3.08 -4.20 -3.58
N GLN A 74 -3.76 -3.14 -3.15
CA GLN A 74 -4.15 -2.89 -1.75
C GLN A 74 -5.67 -2.82 -1.61
N ASP A 75 -6.37 -3.90 -1.96
CA ASP A 75 -7.82 -3.99 -1.77
C ASP A 75 -8.23 -5.38 -1.29
N VAL A 76 -9.23 -5.45 -0.41
CA VAL A 76 -9.76 -6.69 0.17
C VAL A 76 -10.35 -7.62 -0.89
N VAL A 77 -10.87 -7.08 -1.99
CA VAL A 77 -11.40 -7.88 -3.11
C VAL A 77 -10.32 -8.80 -3.70
N LEU A 78 -9.06 -8.34 -3.70
CA LEU A 78 -7.94 -9.14 -4.19
C LEU A 78 -7.53 -10.23 -3.19
N ASP A 79 -7.73 -10.01 -1.88
CA ASP A 79 -7.48 -11.04 -0.85
C ASP A 79 -8.53 -12.16 -0.96
N ILE A 80 -9.79 -11.77 -1.18
CA ILE A 80 -10.88 -12.74 -1.43
C ILE A 80 -10.60 -13.51 -2.73
N LEU A 81 -10.18 -12.82 -3.80
CA LEU A 81 -9.83 -13.46 -5.07
C LEU A 81 -8.72 -14.52 -4.89
N ALA A 82 -7.67 -14.17 -4.13
CA ALA A 82 -6.59 -15.11 -3.84
C ALA A 82 -7.09 -16.33 -3.06
N ASN A 83 -8.02 -16.15 -2.12
CA ASN A 83 -8.63 -17.27 -1.38
C ASN A 83 -9.43 -18.19 -2.32
N TYR A 84 -10.21 -17.64 -3.26
CA TYR A 84 -10.93 -18.44 -4.26
C TYR A 84 -9.97 -19.19 -5.18
N LEU A 85 -8.86 -18.58 -5.59
CA LEU A 85 -7.82 -19.27 -6.37
C LEU A 85 -7.20 -20.44 -5.60
N HIS A 86 -6.94 -20.26 -4.30
CA HIS A 86 -6.46 -21.37 -3.44
C HIS A 86 -7.47 -22.50 -3.32
N GLN A 87 -8.78 -22.23 -3.30
CA GLN A 87 -9.82 -23.27 -3.31
C GLN A 87 -9.86 -24.06 -4.62
N GLU A 88 -9.32 -23.49 -5.69
CA GLU A 88 -9.17 -24.13 -7.00
C GLU A 88 -7.75 -24.67 -7.24
N ASP A 89 -7.02 -24.95 -6.15
CA ASP A 89 -5.65 -25.50 -6.13
C ASP A 89 -4.59 -24.61 -6.81
N ILE A 90 -4.87 -23.31 -7.01
CA ILE A 90 -3.91 -22.33 -7.55
C ILE A 90 -3.25 -21.60 -6.39
N ASN A 91 -1.93 -21.77 -6.24
CA ASN A 91 -1.14 -21.06 -5.23
C ASN A 91 -0.94 -19.58 -5.61
N ALA A 92 -1.91 -18.72 -5.26
CA ALA A 92 -1.90 -17.30 -5.55
C ALA A 92 -1.23 -16.49 -4.41
N GLY A 93 -0.08 -15.90 -4.69
CA GLY A 93 0.60 -14.96 -3.79
C GLY A 93 0.01 -13.56 -3.88
N ARG A 94 0.11 -12.80 -2.78
CA ARG A 94 -0.31 -11.39 -2.73
C ARG A 94 0.88 -10.48 -2.44
N THR A 95 0.90 -9.31 -3.10
CA THR A 95 1.82 -8.20 -2.77
C THR A 95 1.04 -6.88 -2.72
N TYR A 96 1.41 -6.00 -1.77
CA TYR A 96 0.66 -4.78 -1.46
C TYR A 96 1.35 -3.53 -2.00
N LEU A 97 1.78 -3.57 -3.25
CA LEU A 97 2.37 -2.43 -3.95
C LEU A 97 1.30 -1.36 -4.25
N SER A 98 1.72 -0.11 -4.42
CA SER A 98 0.86 0.93 -4.98
C SER A 98 0.57 0.66 -6.45
N SER A 99 -0.46 1.32 -7.02
CA SER A 99 -0.80 1.16 -8.44
C SER A 99 0.39 1.43 -9.36
N PHE A 100 1.18 2.46 -9.10
CA PHE A 100 2.35 2.79 -9.89
C PHE A 100 3.46 1.73 -9.79
N GLU A 101 3.81 1.33 -8.57
CA GLU A 101 4.80 0.28 -8.32
C GLU A 101 4.32 -1.08 -8.86
N GLY A 102 3.01 -1.38 -8.76
CA GLY A 102 2.40 -2.60 -9.27
C GLY A 102 2.51 -2.71 -10.79
N LEU A 103 2.22 -1.63 -11.53
CA LEU A 103 2.38 -1.61 -13.00
C LEU A 103 3.85 -1.82 -13.41
N LEU A 104 4.80 -1.20 -12.71
CA LEU A 104 6.23 -1.44 -12.97
C LEU A 104 6.63 -2.89 -12.66
N ALA A 105 6.11 -3.46 -11.58
CA ALA A 105 6.35 -4.86 -11.23
C ALA A 105 5.76 -5.82 -12.27
N LEU A 106 4.57 -5.51 -12.80
CA LEU A 106 3.93 -6.25 -13.88
C LEU A 106 4.76 -6.19 -15.17
N TYR A 107 5.21 -4.99 -15.54
CA TYR A 107 6.10 -4.81 -16.70
C TYR A 107 7.41 -5.60 -16.58
N GLN A 108 7.96 -5.70 -15.37
CA GLN A 108 9.18 -6.43 -15.08
C GLN A 108 8.98 -7.95 -14.90
N GLY A 109 7.75 -8.46 -15.04
CA GLY A 109 7.44 -9.87 -14.82
C GLY A 109 7.57 -10.34 -13.37
N LYS A 110 7.53 -9.42 -12.40
CA LYS A 110 7.62 -9.73 -10.96
C LYS A 110 6.26 -10.06 -10.34
N VAL A 111 5.19 -9.67 -10.99
CA VAL A 111 3.80 -9.99 -10.65
C VAL A 111 3.05 -10.33 -11.94
N ASP A 112 2.00 -11.12 -11.83
CA ASP A 112 1.19 -11.57 -12.98
C ASP A 112 -0.03 -10.69 -13.20
N ALA A 113 -0.48 -9.99 -12.16
CA ALA A 113 -1.60 -9.07 -12.20
C ALA A 113 -1.36 -7.87 -11.28
N ALA A 114 -1.72 -6.66 -11.72
CA ALA A 114 -1.57 -5.44 -10.92
C ALA A 114 -2.87 -4.64 -10.86
N ALA A 115 -3.36 -4.40 -9.65
CA ALA A 115 -4.52 -3.52 -9.47
C ALA A 115 -4.12 -2.04 -9.62
N CYS A 116 -4.91 -1.31 -10.38
CA CYS A 116 -4.63 0.06 -10.79
C CYS A 116 -5.85 0.98 -10.66
N HIS A 117 -5.63 2.21 -10.20
CA HIS A 117 -6.61 3.29 -10.11
C HIS A 117 -5.91 4.65 -10.23
N LEU A 118 -5.20 4.85 -11.33
CA LEU A 118 -4.44 6.05 -11.64
C LEU A 118 -5.22 6.95 -12.60
N TYR A 119 -5.36 8.22 -12.25
CA TYR A 119 -6.08 9.21 -13.04
C TYR A 119 -5.13 10.25 -13.62
N ASP A 120 -5.17 10.49 -14.93
CA ASP A 120 -4.32 11.45 -15.63
C ASP A 120 -4.98 12.83 -15.85
N GLY A 121 -6.19 13.00 -15.37
CA GLY A 121 -7.01 14.21 -15.56
C GLY A 121 -8.08 14.05 -16.66
N LYS A 122 -8.06 12.95 -17.41
CA LYS A 122 -9.01 12.64 -18.51
C LYS A 122 -9.58 11.24 -18.37
N GLU A 123 -8.71 10.22 -18.21
CA GLU A 123 -9.09 8.82 -18.15
C GLU A 123 -8.42 8.09 -16.99
N TRP A 124 -9.00 6.95 -16.60
CA TRP A 124 -8.43 6.05 -15.60
C TRP A 124 -7.53 5.01 -16.26
N ASN A 125 -6.38 4.77 -15.67
CA ASN A 125 -5.46 3.64 -15.87
C ASN A 125 -4.78 3.56 -17.24
N ALA A 126 -5.51 3.68 -18.36
CA ALA A 126 -5.00 3.34 -19.69
C ALA A 126 -3.74 4.14 -20.10
N SER A 127 -3.72 5.45 -19.87
CA SER A 127 -2.57 6.30 -20.19
C SER A 127 -1.31 5.90 -19.38
N PHE A 128 -1.49 5.53 -18.12
CA PHE A 128 -0.39 5.04 -17.27
C PHE A 128 0.10 3.68 -17.72
N VAL A 129 -0.80 2.75 -18.11
CA VAL A 129 -0.41 1.44 -18.64
C VAL A 129 0.44 1.62 -19.90
N ARG A 130 -0.01 2.43 -20.87
CA ARG A 130 0.77 2.74 -22.09
C ARG A 130 2.15 3.31 -21.80
N SER A 131 2.22 4.20 -20.80
CA SER A 131 3.48 4.91 -20.46
C SER A 131 4.46 4.06 -19.65
N LEU A 132 3.97 3.22 -18.74
CA LEU A 132 4.79 2.44 -17.82
C LEU A 132 5.09 1.02 -18.33
N MET A 133 4.37 0.55 -19.36
CA MET A 133 4.54 -0.77 -19.96
C MET A 133 4.77 -0.64 -21.49
N PRO A 134 5.80 0.10 -21.93
CA PRO A 134 6.03 0.35 -23.34
C PRO A 134 6.29 -0.95 -24.10
N GLY A 135 5.59 -1.14 -25.23
CA GLY A 135 5.72 -2.32 -26.07
C GLY A 135 5.02 -3.58 -25.56
N VAL A 136 4.32 -3.52 -24.43
CA VAL A 136 3.55 -4.62 -23.87
C VAL A 136 2.06 -4.35 -24.05
N SER A 137 1.35 -5.22 -24.77
CA SER A 137 -0.11 -5.17 -24.84
C SER A 137 -0.71 -5.65 -23.51
N ALA A 138 -1.67 -4.90 -22.99
CA ALA A 138 -2.31 -5.21 -21.74
C ALA A 138 -3.84 -5.13 -21.83
N VAL A 139 -4.53 -5.83 -20.92
CA VAL A 139 -5.98 -5.74 -20.75
C VAL A 139 -6.29 -5.21 -19.35
N LEU A 140 -7.33 -4.38 -19.28
CA LEU A 140 -7.88 -3.84 -18.06
C LEU A 140 -9.20 -4.54 -17.75
N VAL A 141 -9.22 -5.26 -16.62
CA VAL A 141 -10.40 -5.98 -16.12
C VAL A 141 -10.97 -5.20 -14.94
N ASN A 142 -12.23 -4.78 -15.03
CA ASN A 142 -12.83 -4.01 -13.93
C ASN A 142 -12.97 -4.85 -12.65
N LEU A 143 -12.57 -4.24 -11.54
CA LEU A 143 -12.79 -4.78 -10.20
C LEU A 143 -13.94 -4.07 -9.50
N SER A 144 -14.01 -2.74 -9.58
CA SER A 144 -15.10 -1.94 -9.00
C SER A 144 -15.03 -0.48 -9.44
N TYR A 145 -16.14 0.24 -9.18
CA TYR A 145 -16.15 1.70 -9.14
C TYR A 145 -16.28 2.16 -7.69
N ARG A 146 -15.62 3.27 -7.33
CA ARG A 146 -15.61 3.83 -5.97
C ARG A 146 -15.73 5.34 -6.03
N THR A 147 -16.30 5.94 -4.99
CA THR A 147 -16.29 7.40 -4.85
C THR A 147 -14.98 7.84 -4.21
N GLN A 148 -14.21 8.67 -4.91
CA GLN A 148 -13.08 9.43 -4.36
C GLN A 148 -13.55 10.81 -3.93
N GLY A 149 -13.04 11.29 -2.79
CA GLY A 149 -13.43 12.58 -2.26
C GLY A 149 -12.50 13.08 -1.17
N PHE A 150 -12.92 14.15 -0.52
CA PHE A 150 -12.25 14.68 0.64
C PHE A 150 -12.85 14.11 1.93
N TYR A 151 -11.99 13.63 2.82
CA TYR A 151 -12.29 13.52 4.23
C TYR A 151 -12.23 14.90 4.84
N VAL A 152 -13.26 15.30 5.54
CA VAL A 152 -13.32 16.54 6.33
C VAL A 152 -13.84 16.21 7.72
N ARG A 153 -13.49 17.03 8.71
CA ARG A 153 -14.02 16.86 10.06
C ARG A 153 -15.55 16.99 10.06
N LYS A 154 -16.20 16.29 10.98
CA LYS A 154 -17.66 16.31 11.16
C LYS A 154 -18.22 17.74 11.17
N SER A 155 -19.33 17.93 10.48
CA SER A 155 -19.99 19.22 10.22
C SER A 155 -19.19 20.17 9.31
N ASN A 156 -18.10 19.69 8.69
CA ASN A 156 -17.31 20.45 7.69
C ASN A 156 -17.09 21.92 8.09
N PRO A 157 -16.38 22.21 9.18
CA PRO A 157 -16.29 23.57 9.77
C PRO A 157 -15.59 24.58 8.85
N LYS A 158 -14.90 24.13 7.83
CA LYS A 158 -14.25 24.98 6.81
C LYS A 158 -15.12 25.19 5.57
N HIS A 159 -16.32 24.59 5.51
CA HIS A 159 -17.24 24.65 4.37
C HIS A 159 -16.55 24.29 3.05
N ILE A 160 -15.77 23.20 3.07
CA ILE A 160 -15.07 22.68 1.90
C ILE A 160 -16.11 22.03 0.99
N THR A 161 -16.08 22.35 -0.31
CA THR A 161 -17.05 21.88 -1.30
C THR A 161 -16.42 21.17 -2.49
N GLY A 162 -15.12 21.39 -2.74
CA GLY A 162 -14.44 20.79 -3.88
C GLY A 162 -13.01 21.25 -4.05
N TRP A 163 -12.47 20.96 -5.23
CA TRP A 163 -11.05 21.21 -5.58
C TRP A 163 -10.64 22.66 -5.51
N GLU A 164 -11.55 23.61 -5.79
CA GLU A 164 -11.24 25.06 -5.77
C GLU A 164 -10.89 25.57 -4.37
N ASP A 165 -11.37 24.89 -3.31
CA ASP A 165 -11.04 25.25 -1.93
C ASP A 165 -9.54 25.06 -1.61
N LEU A 166 -8.80 24.29 -2.42
CA LEU A 166 -7.36 24.13 -2.29
C LEU A 166 -6.57 25.45 -2.55
N ARG A 167 -7.21 26.47 -3.14
CA ARG A 167 -6.62 27.82 -3.30
C ARG A 167 -6.60 28.62 -2.00
N ARG A 168 -7.34 28.21 -1.01
CA ARG A 168 -7.52 28.95 0.24
C ARG A 168 -6.33 28.75 1.16
N ALA A 169 -5.74 29.86 1.63
CA ALA A 169 -4.59 29.85 2.53
C ALA A 169 -4.90 29.33 3.95
N ASP A 170 -6.19 29.30 4.33
CA ASP A 170 -6.65 28.80 5.63
C ASP A 170 -6.92 27.29 5.64
N ILE A 171 -6.75 26.59 4.51
CA ILE A 171 -6.91 25.15 4.37
C ILE A 171 -5.57 24.43 4.48
N SER A 172 -5.55 23.38 5.27
CA SER A 172 -4.41 22.48 5.41
C SER A 172 -4.80 21.04 5.02
N ILE A 173 -3.83 20.30 4.46
CA ILE A 173 -4.05 18.93 3.99
C ILE A 173 -3.13 17.92 4.65
N LEU A 174 -3.56 16.65 4.65
CA LEU A 174 -2.69 15.49 4.80
C LEU A 174 -2.58 14.77 3.46
N ASN A 175 -1.40 14.26 3.17
CA ASN A 175 -1.08 13.70 1.86
C ASN A 175 -0.58 12.26 1.96
N ARG A 176 -0.52 11.60 0.83
CA ARG A 176 0.04 10.26 0.67
C ARG A 176 1.45 10.34 0.08
N ARG A 177 2.22 9.26 0.24
CA ARG A 177 3.54 9.13 -0.39
C ARG A 177 3.46 9.29 -1.91
N VAL A 178 4.53 9.76 -2.51
CA VAL A 178 4.69 9.84 -3.96
C VAL A 178 4.47 8.44 -4.58
N GLY A 179 3.78 8.38 -5.71
CA GLY A 179 3.42 7.13 -6.40
C GLY A 179 2.12 6.47 -5.90
N SER A 180 1.51 6.94 -4.81
CA SER A 180 0.15 6.51 -4.46
C SER A 180 -0.89 7.21 -5.34
N SER A 181 -1.98 6.51 -5.66
CA SER A 181 -3.04 7.01 -6.55
C SER A 181 -3.67 8.31 -6.06
N SER A 182 -3.94 8.44 -4.75
CA SER A 182 -4.49 9.67 -4.18
C SER A 182 -3.53 10.85 -4.30
N ARG A 183 -2.20 10.59 -4.20
CA ARG A 183 -1.19 11.63 -4.42
C ARG A 183 -1.13 12.05 -5.88
N ILE A 184 -1.15 11.09 -6.81
CA ILE A 184 -1.18 11.36 -8.25
C ILE A 184 -2.45 12.12 -8.62
N LEU A 185 -3.60 11.75 -8.05
CA LEU A 185 -4.86 12.47 -8.24
C LEU A 185 -4.76 13.92 -7.77
N LEU A 186 -4.23 14.16 -6.55
CA LEU A 186 -4.02 15.51 -6.02
C LEU A 186 -3.11 16.32 -6.95
N ASP A 187 -1.94 15.78 -7.31
CA ASP A 187 -0.95 16.48 -8.12
C ASP A 187 -1.50 16.80 -9.52
N THR A 188 -2.31 15.90 -10.10
CA THR A 188 -3.00 16.10 -11.37
C THR A 188 -4.03 17.25 -11.26
N GLN A 189 -4.79 17.30 -10.17
CA GLN A 189 -5.77 18.38 -9.96
C GLN A 189 -5.10 19.73 -9.66
N LEU A 190 -4.04 19.73 -8.84
CA LEU A 190 -3.26 20.95 -8.59
C LEU A 190 -2.70 21.53 -9.89
N LYS A 191 -2.16 20.66 -10.78
CA LYS A 191 -1.68 21.07 -12.10
C LYS A 191 -2.81 21.65 -12.97
N LYS A 192 -3.98 21.02 -12.98
CA LYS A 192 -5.16 21.47 -13.75
C LYS A 192 -5.67 22.82 -13.25
N LEU A 193 -5.61 23.05 -11.94
CA LEU A 193 -6.03 24.29 -11.29
C LEU A 193 -4.94 25.36 -11.24
N GLU A 194 -3.74 25.06 -11.74
CA GLU A 194 -2.58 25.96 -11.68
C GLU A 194 -2.23 26.39 -10.25
N ILE A 195 -2.38 25.48 -9.28
CA ILE A 195 -2.03 25.70 -7.88
C ILE A 195 -0.63 25.13 -7.64
N PRO A 196 0.38 25.96 -7.31
CA PRO A 196 1.70 25.46 -6.92
C PRO A 196 1.60 24.64 -5.64
N SER A 197 2.14 23.41 -5.64
CA SER A 197 2.07 22.50 -4.48
C SER A 197 2.67 23.11 -3.20
N GLY A 198 3.69 23.96 -3.32
CA GLY A 198 4.31 24.66 -2.20
C GLY A 198 3.41 25.71 -1.51
N GLN A 199 2.29 26.11 -2.13
CA GLN A 199 1.30 27.00 -1.50
C GLN A 199 0.32 26.23 -0.63
N LEU A 200 0.22 24.90 -0.81
CA LEU A 200 -0.74 24.07 -0.12
C LEU A 200 -0.18 23.64 1.25
N LYS A 201 -0.75 24.20 2.32
CA LYS A 201 -0.30 23.94 3.68
C LYS A 201 -0.48 22.44 4.02
N GLY A 202 0.60 21.79 4.38
CA GLY A 202 0.61 20.37 4.74
C GLY A 202 0.82 19.41 3.56
N TYR A 203 1.12 19.91 2.35
CA TYR A 203 1.40 19.06 1.19
C TYR A 203 2.51 18.01 1.43
N ASP A 204 3.50 18.33 2.25
CA ASP A 204 4.61 17.44 2.61
C ASP A 204 4.34 16.59 3.86
N LYS A 205 3.16 16.73 4.49
CA LYS A 205 2.74 15.89 5.61
C LYS A 205 2.24 14.54 5.09
N ILE A 206 3.12 13.54 5.11
CA ILE A 206 2.89 12.22 4.52
C ILE A 206 2.33 11.26 5.55
N MET A 207 1.22 10.60 5.21
CA MET A 207 0.58 9.55 6.01
C MET A 207 0.65 8.19 5.30
N SER A 208 0.77 7.12 6.09
CA SER A 208 0.98 5.76 5.58
C SER A 208 -0.27 5.11 4.97
N SER A 209 -1.47 5.41 5.48
CA SER A 209 -2.73 4.79 5.03
C SER A 209 -3.88 5.77 4.96
N HIS A 210 -4.97 5.42 4.25
CA HIS A 210 -6.21 6.19 4.24
C HIS A 210 -6.85 6.25 5.62
N LEU A 211 -6.79 5.15 6.37
CA LEU A 211 -7.38 5.09 7.71
C LEU A 211 -6.66 6.04 8.68
N THR A 212 -5.32 6.08 8.64
CA THR A 212 -4.55 7.02 9.49
C THR A 212 -4.78 8.47 9.10
N MET A 213 -4.92 8.79 7.79
CA MET A 213 -5.31 10.14 7.35
C MET A 213 -6.70 10.52 7.86
N ALA A 214 -7.68 9.64 7.67
CA ALA A 214 -9.05 9.87 8.09
C ALA A 214 -9.15 10.09 9.60
N SER A 215 -8.44 9.28 10.39
CA SER A 215 -8.36 9.45 11.85
C SER A 215 -7.74 10.80 12.25
N ALA A 216 -6.67 11.23 11.60
CA ALA A 216 -6.03 12.51 11.85
C ALA A 216 -6.93 13.72 11.46
N ILE A 217 -7.71 13.59 10.37
CA ILE A 217 -8.72 14.60 10.01
C ILE A 217 -9.83 14.66 11.05
N ALA A 218 -10.33 13.52 11.54
CA ALA A 218 -11.33 13.49 12.61
C ALA A 218 -10.83 14.15 13.90
N ALA A 219 -9.54 13.96 14.23
CA ALA A 219 -8.86 14.60 15.36
C ALA A 219 -8.60 16.11 15.15
N GLY A 220 -8.65 16.60 13.91
CA GLY A 220 -8.42 18.02 13.59
C GLY A 220 -6.97 18.40 13.31
N ASP A 221 -6.10 17.44 13.01
CA ASP A 221 -4.68 17.66 12.71
C ASP A 221 -4.46 18.38 11.35
N ALA A 222 -5.47 18.30 10.47
CA ALA A 222 -5.59 19.08 9.24
C ALA A 222 -7.06 19.19 8.82
N ASP A 223 -7.36 19.98 7.79
CA ASP A 223 -8.72 20.29 7.37
C ASP A 223 -9.28 19.27 6.39
N LEU A 224 -8.44 18.70 5.52
CA LEU A 224 -8.86 17.68 4.55
C LEU A 224 -7.76 16.68 4.18
N ALA A 225 -8.19 15.53 3.65
CA ALA A 225 -7.34 14.56 2.98
C ALA A 225 -8.14 13.84 1.87
N ILE A 226 -7.45 13.31 0.84
CA ILE A 226 -8.08 12.58 -0.26
C ILE A 226 -8.21 11.10 0.08
N GLY A 227 -9.39 10.53 -0.16
CA GLY A 227 -9.56 9.09 -0.05
C GLY A 227 -10.91 8.59 -0.55
N THR A 228 -11.18 7.31 -0.32
CA THR A 228 -12.43 6.66 -0.73
C THR A 228 -13.52 6.79 0.33
N GLU A 229 -14.77 6.95 -0.09
CA GLU A 229 -15.93 7.05 0.78
C GLU A 229 -16.02 5.91 1.80
N ARG A 230 -15.65 4.70 1.39
CA ARG A 230 -15.68 3.50 2.23
C ARG A 230 -15.02 3.68 3.61
N ILE A 231 -13.95 4.46 3.70
CA ILE A 231 -13.22 4.66 4.96
C ILE A 231 -14.07 5.45 5.97
N THR A 232 -14.94 6.34 5.52
CA THR A 232 -15.79 7.12 6.42
C THR A 232 -16.83 6.27 7.15
N HIS A 233 -17.20 5.11 6.60
CA HIS A 233 -18.08 4.16 7.27
C HIS A 233 -17.41 3.41 8.45
N GLN A 234 -16.09 3.53 8.58
CA GLN A 234 -15.30 2.85 9.63
C GLN A 234 -14.91 3.78 10.78
N LEU A 235 -15.14 5.09 10.65
CA LEU A 235 -14.71 6.10 11.61
C LEU A 235 -15.84 7.11 11.89
N GLU A 236 -16.02 7.42 13.16
CA GLU A 236 -16.83 8.55 13.59
C GLU A 236 -16.04 9.87 13.48
N GLY A 237 -16.77 11.00 13.47
CA GLY A 237 -16.13 12.32 13.47
C GLY A 237 -15.70 12.84 12.10
N LEU A 238 -16.10 12.16 11.01
CA LEU A 238 -15.83 12.56 9.62
C LEU A 238 -17.12 12.84 8.85
N ASP A 239 -17.02 13.78 7.91
CA ASP A 239 -17.89 13.91 6.75
C ASP A 239 -17.09 13.68 5.48
N PHE A 240 -17.78 13.37 4.39
CA PHE A 240 -17.19 13.09 3.10
C PHE A 240 -17.72 14.04 2.03
N ILE A 241 -16.82 14.63 1.25
CA ILE A 241 -17.17 15.48 0.12
C ILE A 241 -16.83 14.69 -1.15
N PRO A 242 -17.82 14.14 -1.87
CA PRO A 242 -17.58 13.37 -3.09
C PRO A 242 -17.04 14.26 -4.19
N LEU A 243 -16.03 13.80 -4.93
CA LEU A 243 -15.36 14.58 -5.98
C LEU A 243 -15.48 13.92 -7.36
N LEU A 244 -15.24 12.60 -7.45
CA LEU A 244 -15.30 11.86 -8.71
C LEU A 244 -15.48 10.36 -8.48
N GLU A 245 -16.02 9.69 -9.49
CA GLU A 245 -16.06 8.23 -9.55
C GLU A 245 -14.69 7.70 -10.00
N GLU A 246 -14.09 6.84 -9.20
CA GLU A 246 -12.84 6.14 -9.49
C GLU A 246 -13.13 4.79 -10.13
N ARG A 247 -12.43 4.45 -11.22
CA ARG A 247 -12.42 3.11 -11.77
C ARG A 247 -11.20 2.34 -11.26
N PHE A 248 -11.45 1.22 -10.60
CA PHE A 248 -10.45 0.31 -10.09
C PHE A 248 -10.39 -0.94 -10.96
N ASP A 249 -9.27 -1.13 -11.65
CA ASP A 249 -9.08 -2.20 -12.61
C ASP A 249 -7.92 -3.12 -12.20
N LEU A 250 -7.97 -4.37 -12.63
CA LEU A 250 -6.86 -5.31 -12.64
C LEU A 250 -6.23 -5.29 -14.04
N VAL A 251 -4.93 -5.03 -14.09
CA VAL A 251 -4.15 -4.99 -15.33
C VAL A 251 -3.41 -6.31 -15.48
N LEU A 252 -3.53 -6.90 -16.66
CA LEU A 252 -2.86 -8.14 -17.08
C LEU A 252 -2.12 -7.91 -18.39
N GLN A 253 -1.01 -8.59 -18.59
CA GLN A 253 -0.41 -8.66 -19.94
C GLN A 253 -1.32 -9.49 -20.84
N LYS A 254 -1.54 -9.05 -22.07
CA LYS A 254 -2.44 -9.74 -23.01
C LYS A 254 -2.00 -11.18 -23.28
N GLU A 255 -0.70 -11.41 -23.34
CA GLU A 255 -0.12 -12.75 -23.54
C GLU A 255 -0.46 -13.73 -22.42
N SER A 256 -0.70 -13.22 -21.19
CA SER A 256 -1.04 -14.06 -20.04
C SER A 256 -2.47 -14.59 -20.06
N LEU A 257 -3.34 -14.11 -20.95
CA LEU A 257 -4.74 -14.52 -21.02
C LEU A 257 -4.94 -16.02 -21.35
N GLU A 258 -3.95 -16.67 -21.95
CA GLU A 258 -3.96 -18.10 -22.23
C GLU A 258 -3.42 -18.95 -21.06
N ASN A 259 -2.85 -18.31 -20.03
CA ASN A 259 -2.37 -19.00 -18.83
C ASN A 259 -3.55 -19.57 -18.06
N PRO A 260 -3.57 -20.89 -17.73
CA PRO A 260 -4.68 -21.54 -17.01
C PRO A 260 -5.06 -20.84 -15.69
N ALA A 261 -4.08 -20.35 -14.92
CA ALA A 261 -4.33 -19.63 -13.68
C ALA A 261 -5.03 -18.29 -13.92
N VAL A 262 -4.66 -17.55 -14.99
CA VAL A 262 -5.31 -16.29 -15.39
C VAL A 262 -6.74 -16.58 -15.89
N VAL A 263 -6.92 -17.60 -16.73
CA VAL A 263 -8.26 -18.01 -17.19
C VAL A 263 -9.18 -18.32 -16.01
N LYS A 264 -8.68 -19.07 -15.01
CA LYS A 264 -9.43 -19.39 -13.80
C LYS A 264 -9.74 -18.15 -12.97
N MET A 265 -8.76 -17.26 -12.81
CA MET A 265 -8.95 -15.97 -12.13
C MET A 265 -10.05 -15.12 -12.75
N LEU A 266 -10.08 -15.00 -14.08
CA LEU A 266 -11.11 -14.26 -14.80
C LEU A 266 -12.50 -14.93 -14.67
N ALA A 267 -12.54 -16.26 -14.68
CA ALA A 267 -13.76 -17.01 -14.43
C ALA A 267 -14.31 -16.75 -13.01
N ILE A 268 -13.44 -16.74 -11.99
CA ILE A 268 -13.81 -16.42 -10.60
C ILE A 268 -14.38 -15.00 -10.52
N LEU A 269 -13.66 -13.99 -11.06
CA LEU A 269 -14.09 -12.58 -11.05
C LEU A 269 -15.47 -12.39 -11.70
N SER A 270 -15.78 -13.17 -12.72
CA SER A 270 -17.06 -13.11 -13.45
C SER A 270 -18.16 -13.96 -12.80
N SER A 271 -17.84 -14.76 -11.77
CA SER A 271 -18.78 -15.71 -11.18
C SER A 271 -19.84 -15.01 -10.31
N PRO A 272 -21.11 -15.50 -10.33
CA PRO A 272 -22.16 -14.96 -9.46
C PRO A 272 -21.85 -15.12 -7.97
N VAL A 273 -21.11 -16.16 -7.59
CA VAL A 273 -20.74 -16.45 -6.19
C VAL A 273 -19.76 -15.40 -5.68
N PHE A 274 -18.70 -15.14 -6.43
CA PHE A 274 -17.72 -14.13 -6.07
C PHE A 274 -18.35 -12.72 -6.04
N ARG A 275 -19.18 -12.38 -7.04
CA ARG A 275 -19.94 -11.11 -7.09
C ARG A 275 -20.80 -10.93 -5.84
N ARG A 276 -21.55 -11.95 -5.44
CA ARG A 276 -22.41 -11.92 -4.24
C ARG A 276 -21.59 -11.64 -2.98
N GLU A 277 -20.41 -12.25 -2.83
CA GLU A 277 -19.56 -12.06 -1.67
C GLU A 277 -19.01 -10.63 -1.61
N VAL A 278 -18.45 -10.13 -2.71
CA VAL A 278 -17.84 -8.77 -2.71
C VAL A 278 -18.87 -7.65 -2.59
N THR A 279 -20.12 -7.84 -3.03
CA THR A 279 -21.19 -6.83 -2.90
C THR A 279 -21.60 -6.53 -1.46
N HIS A 280 -21.22 -7.37 -0.48
CA HIS A 280 -21.41 -7.07 0.93
C HIS A 280 -20.44 -5.99 1.46
N PHE A 281 -19.38 -5.64 0.72
CA PHE A 281 -18.50 -4.54 1.07
C PHE A 281 -19.10 -3.21 0.58
N SER A 282 -19.58 -2.40 1.52
CA SER A 282 -20.18 -1.09 1.23
C SER A 282 -19.18 -0.11 0.59
N GLY A 283 -19.70 0.85 -0.18
CA GLY A 283 -18.93 1.94 -0.77
C GLY A 283 -18.24 1.60 -2.10
N ASN A 284 -18.55 0.43 -2.68
CA ASN A 284 -18.09 0.04 -4.03
C ASN A 284 -19.30 -0.33 -4.91
N ASP A 285 -19.21 0.01 -6.19
CA ASP A 285 -20.13 -0.46 -7.23
C ASP A 285 -19.42 -1.52 -8.09
N TYR A 286 -20.03 -2.68 -8.23
CA TYR A 286 -19.47 -3.84 -8.92
C TYR A 286 -20.18 -4.13 -10.26
N ARG A 287 -20.80 -3.10 -10.88
CA ARG A 287 -21.61 -3.26 -12.12
C ARG A 287 -20.88 -3.95 -13.27
N ASP A 288 -19.57 -3.76 -13.38
CA ASP A 288 -18.73 -4.34 -14.45
C ASP A 288 -17.66 -5.31 -13.92
N LEU A 289 -17.78 -5.81 -12.68
CA LEU A 289 -16.83 -6.73 -12.09
C LEU A 289 -16.51 -7.90 -13.01
N GLY A 290 -15.22 -8.13 -13.28
CA GLY A 290 -14.69 -9.21 -14.12
C GLY A 290 -14.78 -8.95 -15.63
N LYS A 291 -15.35 -7.82 -16.09
CA LYS A 291 -15.39 -7.47 -17.51
C LYS A 291 -14.06 -6.87 -17.97
N ILE A 292 -13.59 -7.27 -19.13
CA ILE A 292 -12.53 -6.55 -19.84
C ILE A 292 -13.11 -5.23 -20.34
N ILE A 293 -12.61 -4.13 -19.82
CA ILE A 293 -13.08 -2.78 -20.15
C ILE A 293 -12.31 -2.20 -21.32
N MET A 294 -11.03 -2.54 -21.44
CA MET A 294 -10.15 -1.96 -22.46
C MET A 294 -8.95 -2.86 -22.73
N GLU A 295 -8.46 -2.80 -23.95
CA GLU A 295 -7.13 -3.26 -24.36
C GLU A 295 -6.24 -2.05 -24.65
N VAL A 296 -4.98 -2.10 -24.28
CA VAL A 296 -3.98 -1.03 -24.44
C VAL A 296 -2.67 -1.58 -24.95
#